data_ef3c49a706621189fa44aacaf03b4513
#
_entry.id   ef3c49a706621189fa44aacaf03b4513
#
_cell.length_a   1.000
_cell.length_b   1.000
_cell.length_c   1.000
_cell.angle_alpha   90.00
_cell.angle_beta   90.00
_cell.angle_gamma   90.00
#
_symmetry.space_group_name_H-M   'P 1'
#
loop_
_entity.id
_entity.type
_entity.pdbx_description
1 polymer ?
#
loop_
_entity_poly.entity_id
_entity_poly.type
_entity_poly.pdbx_seq_one_letter_code
_entity_poly.pdbx_strand_id
1 'polypeptide(L)'
;MRITKARLDRYRKDLDSLGKSASRYVEALFDGLIAEHPGASVAEMREAADEAIQDSLYAFGDQASSLALDLFDEIAEAYGIEADTSIEDVIDLQAMDSKVRYLARNLVDGDVGAFKRDIRDLTKYYVKRCAFENMERNCHRNDLRYARVPSGRETCAFCFMLSSRGFVYRSEQTAGHAHAYHENCDCVIVPGFKVLPADRQVEGYEPEGMLDRWHECQATAGSDSDLRDEWESLSKQDRARHKGDNDAERYRRFVNAKAMREVETRDWRWLYTGDAPHYSAESGAHPDEYERECGRILRENGFPVHFRKTMGSQKGGYKRRTSDTFIKGDPWEMKNPAGNTDKTVKNQMKKAVGKEAGTAQSDRLIISNVRSDRSVEQMVIDVKSLFEDGRFVEISEVLIVGRDGDIVRVKR
;
A
#
# COMPACT_ATOMS: atom_id res chain seq x y z
N MET A 1 -24.39 -7.78 12.03
CA MET A 1 -23.06 -8.30 12.44
C MET A 1 -22.00 -7.50 11.72
N ARG A 2 -20.85 -7.24 12.30
CA ARG A 2 -19.76 -6.45 11.71
C ARG A 2 -18.76 -7.42 11.07
N ILE A 3 -18.33 -7.15 9.85
CA ILE A 3 -17.25 -7.93 9.22
C ILE A 3 -15.97 -7.64 9.99
N THR A 4 -15.34 -8.66 10.52
CA THR A 4 -14.10 -8.49 11.26
C THR A 4 -12.92 -8.26 10.30
N LYS A 5 -11.94 -7.48 10.76
CA LYS A 5 -10.68 -7.33 10.03
C LYS A 5 -10.02 -8.67 9.74
N ALA A 6 -10.05 -9.59 10.71
CA ALA A 6 -9.50 -10.93 10.54
C ALA A 6 -10.15 -11.71 9.39
N ARG A 7 -11.48 -11.53 9.17
CA ARG A 7 -12.20 -12.16 8.05
C ARG A 7 -11.74 -11.60 6.71
N LEU A 8 -11.60 -10.26 6.59
CA LEU A 8 -11.10 -9.64 5.36
C LEU A 8 -9.63 -10.00 5.10
N ASP A 9 -8.80 -10.03 6.12
CA ASP A 9 -7.40 -10.45 5.99
C ASP A 9 -7.29 -11.91 5.52
N ARG A 10 -8.18 -12.79 5.98
CA ARG A 10 -8.27 -14.17 5.50
C ARG A 10 -8.63 -14.21 4.02
N TYR A 11 -9.74 -13.55 3.64
CA TYR A 11 -10.18 -13.47 2.25
C TYR A 11 -9.06 -12.97 1.31
N ARG A 12 -8.37 -11.90 1.70
CA ARG A 12 -7.23 -11.39 0.93
C ARG A 12 -6.10 -12.42 0.81
N LYS A 13 -5.76 -13.10 1.92
CA LYS A 13 -4.69 -14.13 1.93
C LYS A 13 -5.06 -15.32 1.05
N ASP A 14 -6.32 -15.71 1.04
CA ASP A 14 -6.81 -16.81 0.21
C ASP A 14 -6.73 -16.43 -1.27
N LEU A 15 -7.14 -15.23 -1.66
CA LEU A 15 -6.95 -14.70 -3.02
C LEU A 15 -5.47 -14.60 -3.41
N ASP A 16 -4.60 -14.11 -2.52
CA ASP A 16 -3.16 -14.07 -2.77
C ASP A 16 -2.55 -15.47 -2.94
N SER A 17 -3.06 -16.45 -2.20
CA SER A 17 -2.64 -17.87 -2.32
C SER A 17 -3.06 -18.45 -3.64
N LEU A 18 -4.30 -18.24 -4.09
CA LEU A 18 -4.78 -18.65 -5.41
C LEU A 18 -3.94 -18.02 -6.53
N GLY A 19 -3.71 -16.70 -6.47
CA GLY A 19 -2.88 -16.02 -7.46
C GLY A 19 -1.44 -16.55 -7.53
N LYS A 20 -0.84 -16.92 -6.38
CA LYS A 20 0.49 -17.56 -6.35
C LYS A 20 0.46 -18.97 -6.94
N SER A 21 -0.60 -19.72 -6.70
CA SER A 21 -0.76 -21.08 -7.26
C SER A 21 -0.95 -21.03 -8.77
N ALA A 22 -1.81 -20.15 -9.24
CA ALA A 22 -2.01 -19.88 -10.66
C ALA A 22 -0.72 -19.47 -11.37
N SER A 23 0.04 -18.55 -10.78
CA SER A 23 1.35 -18.11 -11.33
C SER A 23 2.35 -19.25 -11.46
N ARG A 24 2.42 -20.14 -10.46
CA ARG A 24 3.29 -21.33 -10.52
C ARG A 24 2.84 -22.32 -11.58
N TYR A 25 1.54 -22.48 -11.75
CA TYR A 25 0.97 -23.34 -12.79
C TYR A 25 1.34 -22.84 -14.19
N VAL A 26 1.14 -21.54 -14.47
CA VAL A 26 1.51 -20.92 -15.75
C VAL A 26 3.01 -21.02 -16.00
N GLU A 27 3.84 -20.77 -14.97
CA GLU A 27 5.30 -20.92 -15.10
C GLU A 27 5.71 -22.33 -15.46
N ALA A 28 5.11 -23.34 -14.82
CA ALA A 28 5.41 -24.75 -15.09
C ALA A 28 5.01 -25.16 -16.50
N LEU A 29 3.83 -24.72 -16.99
CA LEU A 29 3.39 -24.99 -18.37
C LEU A 29 4.33 -24.33 -19.38
N PHE A 30 4.69 -23.09 -19.16
CA PHE A 30 5.61 -22.36 -20.04
C PHE A 30 7.02 -22.96 -20.06
N ASP A 31 7.54 -23.40 -18.91
CA ASP A 31 8.86 -24.06 -18.82
C ASP A 31 8.83 -25.44 -19.50
N GLY A 32 7.72 -26.18 -19.37
CA GLY A 32 7.50 -27.44 -20.09
C GLY A 32 7.58 -27.24 -21.59
N LEU A 33 6.87 -26.24 -22.12
CA LEU A 33 6.90 -25.93 -23.55
C LEU A 33 8.31 -25.59 -24.05
N ILE A 34 9.05 -24.74 -23.32
CA ILE A 34 10.41 -24.38 -23.72
C ILE A 34 11.34 -25.60 -23.70
N ALA A 35 11.16 -26.51 -22.74
CA ALA A 35 11.96 -27.74 -22.64
C ALA A 35 11.67 -28.71 -23.80
N GLU A 36 10.39 -28.79 -24.21
CA GLU A 36 9.97 -29.64 -25.34
C GLU A 36 10.34 -29.04 -26.70
N HIS A 37 10.35 -27.71 -26.79
CA HIS A 37 10.63 -26.97 -28.02
C HIS A 37 11.75 -25.91 -27.81
N PRO A 38 13.03 -26.32 -27.67
CA PRO A 38 14.15 -25.39 -27.39
C PRO A 38 14.37 -24.32 -28.45
N GLY A 39 13.78 -24.49 -29.64
CA GLY A 39 13.84 -23.54 -30.75
C GLY A 39 12.55 -22.77 -31.00
N ALA A 40 11.63 -22.77 -30.03
CA ALA A 40 10.35 -22.08 -30.18
C ALA A 40 10.54 -20.60 -30.53
N SER A 41 9.80 -20.14 -31.53
CA SER A 41 9.79 -18.73 -31.93
C SER A 41 9.10 -17.86 -30.88
N VAL A 42 9.33 -16.55 -30.95
CA VAL A 42 8.64 -15.56 -30.09
C VAL A 42 7.12 -15.68 -30.20
N ALA A 43 6.61 -16.00 -31.40
CA ALA A 43 5.19 -16.16 -31.63
C ALA A 43 4.63 -17.41 -30.89
N GLU A 44 5.33 -18.54 -31.00
CA GLU A 44 4.95 -19.78 -30.31
C GLU A 44 5.02 -19.63 -28.78
N MET A 45 6.08 -19.01 -28.26
CA MET A 45 6.21 -18.75 -26.83
C MET A 45 5.11 -17.82 -26.30
N ARG A 46 4.72 -16.82 -27.07
CA ARG A 46 3.62 -15.91 -26.72
C ARG A 46 2.27 -16.65 -26.69
N GLU A 47 1.99 -17.45 -27.73
CA GLU A 47 0.75 -18.20 -27.86
C GLU A 47 0.59 -19.21 -26.70
N ALA A 48 1.66 -19.92 -26.40
CA ALA A 48 1.68 -20.84 -25.26
C ALA A 48 1.48 -20.14 -23.91
N ALA A 49 2.03 -18.95 -23.72
CA ALA A 49 1.80 -18.18 -22.50
C ALA A 49 0.35 -17.71 -22.39
N ASP A 50 -0.27 -17.31 -23.50
CA ASP A 50 -1.68 -16.92 -23.54
C ASP A 50 -2.60 -18.10 -23.20
N GLU A 51 -2.40 -19.27 -23.82
CA GLU A 51 -3.13 -20.49 -23.50
C GLU A 51 -2.95 -20.91 -22.03
N ALA A 52 -1.71 -20.90 -21.51
CA ALA A 52 -1.43 -21.25 -20.13
C ALA A 52 -2.12 -20.31 -19.12
N ILE A 53 -2.19 -19.02 -19.43
CA ILE A 53 -2.92 -18.06 -18.60
C ILE A 53 -4.42 -18.33 -18.67
N GLN A 54 -4.99 -18.56 -19.84
CA GLN A 54 -6.41 -18.91 -19.99
C GLN A 54 -6.78 -20.16 -19.20
N ASP A 55 -6.04 -21.25 -19.35
CA ASP A 55 -6.24 -22.48 -18.58
C ASP A 55 -6.18 -22.25 -17.07
N SER A 56 -5.22 -21.44 -16.64
CA SER A 56 -5.09 -21.06 -15.25
C SER A 56 -6.31 -20.29 -14.74
N LEU A 57 -6.90 -19.44 -15.57
CA LEU A 57 -8.06 -18.64 -15.15
C LEU A 57 -9.33 -19.48 -15.04
N TYR A 58 -9.53 -20.48 -15.88
CA TYR A 58 -10.62 -21.45 -15.70
C TYR A 58 -10.52 -22.19 -14.36
N ALA A 59 -9.30 -22.57 -13.94
CA ALA A 59 -9.10 -23.34 -12.71
C ALA A 59 -9.10 -22.48 -11.44
N PHE A 60 -8.40 -21.36 -11.45
CA PHE A 60 -8.17 -20.50 -10.27
C PHE A 60 -9.04 -19.25 -10.24
N GLY A 61 -9.50 -18.76 -11.37
CA GLY A 61 -10.42 -17.64 -11.48
C GLY A 61 -11.80 -17.96 -10.93
N ASP A 62 -12.32 -19.17 -11.23
CA ASP A 62 -13.58 -19.66 -10.68
C ASP A 62 -13.52 -19.83 -9.16
N GLN A 63 -12.39 -20.34 -8.65
CA GLN A 63 -12.17 -20.43 -7.21
C GLN A 63 -12.11 -19.06 -6.55
N ALA A 64 -11.45 -18.08 -7.19
CA ALA A 64 -11.39 -16.71 -6.70
C ALA A 64 -12.78 -16.05 -6.70
N SER A 65 -13.58 -16.30 -7.73
CA SER A 65 -14.98 -15.85 -7.82
C SER A 65 -15.84 -16.48 -6.73
N SER A 66 -15.68 -17.79 -6.49
CA SER A 66 -16.39 -18.48 -5.40
C SER A 66 -16.04 -17.89 -4.03
N LEU A 67 -14.77 -17.61 -3.75
CA LEU A 67 -14.38 -16.93 -2.51
C LEU A 67 -15.01 -15.56 -2.35
N ALA A 68 -15.19 -14.82 -3.45
CA ALA A 68 -15.85 -13.52 -3.42
C ALA A 68 -17.34 -13.66 -3.08
N LEU A 69 -18.01 -14.64 -3.68
CA LEU A 69 -19.42 -14.91 -3.41
C LEU A 69 -19.63 -15.45 -1.99
N ASP A 70 -18.78 -16.34 -1.50
CA ASP A 70 -18.83 -16.80 -0.10
C ASP A 70 -18.78 -15.62 0.88
N LEU A 71 -17.91 -14.63 0.62
CA LEU A 71 -17.85 -13.43 1.42
C LEU A 71 -19.12 -12.57 1.26
N PHE A 72 -19.65 -12.46 0.05
CA PHE A 72 -20.87 -11.70 -0.22
C PHE A 72 -22.05 -12.30 0.55
N ASP A 73 -22.25 -13.62 0.43
CA ASP A 73 -23.36 -14.35 1.05
C ASP A 73 -23.25 -14.32 2.57
N GLU A 74 -22.06 -14.48 3.14
CA GLU A 74 -21.80 -14.34 4.59
C GLU A 74 -22.22 -12.96 5.10
N ILE A 75 -21.94 -11.90 4.32
CA ILE A 75 -22.31 -10.55 4.68
C ILE A 75 -23.82 -10.36 4.57
N ALA A 76 -24.42 -10.81 3.47
CA ALA A 76 -25.86 -10.73 3.23
C ALA A 76 -26.66 -11.44 4.34
N GLU A 77 -26.27 -12.67 4.67
CA GLU A 77 -26.87 -13.45 5.77
C GLU A 77 -26.74 -12.73 7.12
N ALA A 78 -25.57 -12.16 7.42
CA ALA A 78 -25.34 -11.42 8.64
C ALA A 78 -26.24 -10.19 8.82
N TYR A 79 -26.75 -9.64 7.70
CA TYR A 79 -27.71 -8.54 7.69
C TYR A 79 -29.16 -8.99 7.45
N GLY A 80 -29.41 -10.30 7.37
CA GLY A 80 -30.73 -10.86 7.13
C GLY A 80 -31.28 -10.52 5.72
N ILE A 81 -30.40 -10.40 4.75
CA ILE A 81 -30.76 -10.06 3.37
C ILE A 81 -30.66 -11.33 2.53
N GLU A 82 -31.74 -11.66 1.85
CA GLU A 82 -31.75 -12.68 0.82
C GLU A 82 -31.15 -12.08 -0.46
N ALA A 83 -29.99 -12.58 -0.86
CA ALA A 83 -29.25 -12.10 -2.00
C ALA A 83 -29.33 -13.09 -3.17
N ASP A 84 -29.47 -12.54 -4.39
CA ASP A 84 -29.33 -13.31 -5.64
C ASP A 84 -27.87 -13.22 -6.11
N THR A 85 -27.09 -14.30 -5.92
CA THR A 85 -25.68 -14.36 -6.28
C THR A 85 -25.41 -15.38 -7.35
N SER A 86 -24.48 -15.07 -8.26
CA SER A 86 -24.01 -15.99 -9.29
C SER A 86 -22.58 -15.68 -9.70
N ILE A 87 -21.83 -16.72 -10.08
CA ILE A 87 -20.55 -16.57 -10.76
C ILE A 87 -20.81 -16.26 -12.23
N GLU A 88 -20.18 -15.22 -12.72
CA GLU A 88 -20.23 -14.81 -14.13
C GLU A 88 -18.83 -14.90 -14.73
N ASP A 89 -18.78 -15.20 -16.03
CA ASP A 89 -17.55 -15.05 -16.78
C ASP A 89 -17.25 -13.56 -16.97
N VAL A 90 -16.15 -13.12 -16.41
CA VAL A 90 -15.76 -11.70 -16.35
C VAL A 90 -14.46 -11.42 -17.11
N ILE A 91 -13.87 -12.42 -17.75
CA ILE A 91 -12.56 -12.29 -18.37
C ILE A 91 -12.69 -11.77 -19.80
N ASP A 92 -12.14 -10.58 -20.04
CA ASP A 92 -11.92 -10.05 -21.38
C ASP A 92 -10.65 -10.69 -21.99
N LEU A 93 -10.85 -11.81 -22.70
CA LEU A 93 -9.77 -12.56 -23.35
C LEU A 93 -9.02 -11.71 -24.39
N GLN A 94 -9.70 -10.80 -25.09
CA GLN A 94 -9.06 -9.95 -26.08
C GLN A 94 -8.14 -8.92 -25.42
N ALA A 95 -8.57 -8.33 -24.32
CA ALA A 95 -7.72 -7.42 -23.54
C ALA A 95 -6.53 -8.16 -22.92
N MET A 96 -6.71 -9.40 -22.50
CA MET A 96 -5.66 -10.25 -21.96
C MET A 96 -4.60 -10.58 -23.03
N ASP A 97 -5.01 -11.10 -24.19
CA ASP A 97 -4.12 -11.37 -25.33
C ASP A 97 -3.32 -10.11 -25.73
N SER A 98 -3.98 -8.96 -25.78
CA SER A 98 -3.31 -7.69 -26.06
C SER A 98 -2.20 -7.36 -25.06
N LYS A 99 -2.39 -7.69 -23.77
CA LYS A 99 -1.35 -7.52 -22.75
C LYS A 99 -0.22 -8.54 -22.90
N VAL A 100 -0.53 -9.80 -23.15
CA VAL A 100 0.49 -10.84 -23.41
C VAL A 100 1.35 -10.44 -24.62
N ARG A 101 0.73 -9.94 -25.68
CA ARG A 101 1.47 -9.41 -26.86
C ARG A 101 2.41 -8.27 -26.49
N TYR A 102 1.96 -7.35 -25.65
CA TYR A 102 2.80 -6.25 -25.19
C TYR A 102 3.99 -6.75 -24.38
N LEU A 103 3.79 -7.74 -23.50
CA LEU A 103 4.85 -8.33 -22.69
C LEU A 103 5.86 -9.16 -23.50
N ALA A 104 5.41 -9.76 -24.62
CA ALA A 104 6.26 -10.52 -25.52
C ALA A 104 7.40 -9.72 -26.17
N ARG A 105 7.43 -8.38 -26.03
CA ARG A 105 8.60 -7.55 -26.37
C ARG A 105 9.87 -8.03 -25.66
N ASN A 106 9.76 -8.52 -24.40
CA ASN A 106 10.89 -9.05 -23.66
C ASN A 106 11.49 -10.30 -24.35
N LEU A 107 10.67 -11.10 -25.03
CA LEU A 107 11.14 -12.22 -25.83
C LEU A 107 11.89 -11.76 -27.09
N VAL A 108 11.45 -10.66 -27.71
CA VAL A 108 12.16 -10.04 -28.86
C VAL A 108 13.54 -9.55 -28.43
N ASP A 109 13.64 -9.02 -27.21
CA ASP A 109 14.89 -8.56 -26.62
C ASP A 109 15.76 -9.71 -26.07
N GLY A 110 15.29 -10.97 -26.15
CA GLY A 110 15.97 -12.17 -25.67
C GLY A 110 15.88 -12.39 -24.16
N ASP A 111 15.08 -11.60 -23.42
CA ASP A 111 14.90 -11.75 -21.98
C ASP A 111 13.67 -12.60 -21.64
N VAL A 112 13.81 -13.93 -21.79
CA VAL A 112 12.80 -14.92 -21.41
C VAL A 112 12.48 -14.84 -19.92
N GLY A 113 13.47 -14.50 -19.08
CA GLY A 113 13.29 -14.37 -17.64
C GLY A 113 12.38 -13.21 -17.26
N ALA A 114 12.50 -12.06 -17.93
CA ALA A 114 11.58 -10.93 -17.75
C ALA A 114 10.16 -11.29 -18.19
N PHE A 115 10.01 -11.92 -19.35
CA PHE A 115 8.71 -12.35 -19.84
C PHE A 115 8.01 -13.30 -18.86
N LYS A 116 8.73 -14.30 -18.31
CA LYS A 116 8.20 -15.21 -17.29
C LYS A 116 7.72 -14.46 -16.03
N ARG A 117 8.48 -13.50 -15.54
CA ARG A 117 8.05 -12.67 -14.39
C ARG A 117 6.76 -11.92 -14.70
N ASP A 118 6.71 -11.29 -15.87
CA ASP A 118 5.58 -10.48 -16.29
C ASP A 118 4.29 -11.30 -16.48
N ILE A 119 4.36 -12.49 -17.09
CA ILE A 119 3.18 -13.36 -17.24
C ILE A 119 2.69 -13.91 -15.88
N ARG A 120 3.60 -14.20 -14.95
CA ARG A 120 3.24 -14.61 -13.58
C ARG A 120 2.47 -13.50 -12.85
N ASP A 121 2.92 -12.27 -12.98
CA ASP A 121 2.30 -11.12 -12.34
C ASP A 121 0.97 -10.77 -13.01
N LEU A 122 0.89 -10.89 -14.34
CA LEU A 122 -0.36 -10.78 -15.09
C LEU A 122 -1.39 -11.83 -14.66
N THR A 123 -0.97 -13.07 -14.43
CA THR A 123 -1.84 -14.16 -13.97
C THR A 123 -2.44 -13.86 -12.59
N LYS A 124 -1.62 -13.40 -11.63
CA LYS A 124 -2.09 -12.98 -10.30
C LYS A 124 -3.12 -11.86 -10.39
N TYR A 125 -2.85 -10.89 -11.26
CA TYR A 125 -3.75 -9.77 -11.50
C TYR A 125 -5.13 -10.27 -11.98
N TYR A 126 -5.18 -11.15 -12.98
CA TYR A 126 -6.45 -11.65 -13.51
C TYR A 126 -7.21 -12.55 -12.54
N VAL A 127 -6.52 -13.37 -11.74
CA VAL A 127 -7.18 -14.18 -10.69
C VAL A 127 -7.87 -13.25 -9.67
N LYS A 128 -7.20 -12.21 -9.20
CA LYS A 128 -7.85 -11.22 -8.30
C LYS A 128 -8.99 -10.49 -8.99
N ARG A 129 -8.84 -10.19 -10.27
CA ARG A 129 -9.85 -9.49 -11.06
C ARG A 129 -11.13 -10.32 -11.16
N CYS A 130 -11.04 -11.64 -11.32
CA CYS A 130 -12.22 -12.52 -11.31
C CYS A 130 -13.04 -12.37 -10.03
N ALA A 131 -12.40 -12.37 -8.87
CA ALA A 131 -13.06 -12.16 -7.59
C ALA A 131 -13.72 -10.77 -7.48
N PHE A 132 -13.00 -9.73 -7.87
CA PHE A 132 -13.46 -8.35 -7.71
C PHE A 132 -14.61 -8.03 -8.67
N GLU A 133 -14.51 -8.42 -9.92
CA GLU A 133 -15.59 -8.19 -10.89
C GLU A 133 -16.84 -8.99 -10.56
N ASN A 134 -16.71 -10.23 -10.08
CA ASN A 134 -17.85 -11.01 -9.62
C ASN A 134 -18.51 -10.34 -8.38
N MET A 135 -17.71 -9.82 -7.43
CA MET A 135 -18.25 -9.06 -6.32
C MET A 135 -19.02 -7.82 -6.79
N GLU A 136 -18.46 -7.04 -7.72
CA GLU A 136 -19.09 -5.84 -8.28
C GLU A 136 -20.39 -6.17 -9.00
N ARG A 137 -20.40 -7.20 -9.85
CA ARG A 137 -21.60 -7.62 -10.60
C ARG A 137 -22.70 -8.09 -9.67
N ASN A 138 -22.37 -8.83 -8.62
CA ASN A 138 -23.34 -9.26 -7.62
C ASN A 138 -23.85 -8.09 -6.77
N CYS A 139 -23.02 -7.09 -6.46
CA CYS A 139 -23.50 -5.83 -5.87
C CYS A 139 -24.51 -5.13 -6.79
N HIS A 140 -24.20 -5.04 -8.08
CA HIS A 140 -25.10 -4.42 -9.06
C HIS A 140 -26.42 -5.19 -9.21
N ARG A 141 -26.37 -6.52 -9.28
CA ARG A 141 -27.54 -7.42 -9.37
C ARG A 141 -28.51 -7.20 -8.21
N ASN A 142 -27.97 -6.98 -7.02
CA ASN A 142 -28.75 -6.77 -5.79
C ASN A 142 -29.03 -5.29 -5.46
N ASP A 143 -28.82 -4.34 -6.40
CA ASP A 143 -28.91 -2.87 -6.19
C ASP A 143 -28.15 -2.38 -4.95
N LEU A 144 -26.99 -2.99 -4.68
CA LEU A 144 -26.12 -2.62 -3.59
C LEU A 144 -25.01 -1.69 -4.07
N ARG A 145 -24.55 -0.86 -3.16
CA ARG A 145 -23.27 -0.14 -3.34
C ARG A 145 -22.17 -0.96 -2.72
N TYR A 146 -20.95 -0.67 -3.11
CA TYR A 146 -19.76 -1.29 -2.51
C TYR A 146 -18.71 -0.25 -2.15
N ALA A 147 -17.79 -0.65 -1.32
CA ALA A 147 -16.58 0.10 -0.99
C ALA A 147 -15.32 -0.66 -1.41
N ARG A 148 -14.26 0.08 -1.65
CA ARG A 148 -12.91 -0.47 -1.69
C ARG A 148 -12.31 -0.36 -0.29
N VAL A 149 -12.19 -1.49 0.39
CA VAL A 149 -11.72 -1.55 1.77
C VAL A 149 -10.27 -2.00 1.79
N PRO A 150 -9.35 -1.19 2.31
CA PRO A 150 -7.97 -1.63 2.48
C PRO A 150 -7.92 -2.79 3.47
N SER A 151 -7.22 -3.86 3.13
CA SER A 151 -7.10 -5.06 3.98
C SER A 151 -5.65 -5.44 4.27
N GLY A 152 -4.70 -4.81 3.61
CA GLY A 152 -3.28 -5.04 3.78
C GLY A 152 -2.65 -4.19 4.88
N ARG A 153 -1.33 -4.25 4.94
CA ARG A 153 -0.54 -3.45 5.87
C ARG A 153 -0.33 -2.02 5.37
N GLU A 154 -0.31 -1.84 4.07
CA GLU A 154 -0.03 -0.58 3.42
C GLU A 154 -0.91 -0.43 2.18
N THR A 155 -1.71 0.61 2.16
CA THR A 155 -2.61 0.90 1.04
C THR A 155 -1.96 1.92 0.11
N CYS A 156 -1.93 1.66 -1.19
CA CYS A 156 -1.41 2.64 -2.15
C CYS A 156 -2.27 3.92 -2.15
N ALA A 157 -1.66 5.04 -2.50
CA ALA A 157 -2.32 6.36 -2.48
C ALA A 157 -3.62 6.40 -3.32
N PHE A 158 -3.65 5.67 -4.44
CA PHE A 158 -4.83 5.56 -5.27
C PHE A 158 -5.98 4.82 -4.55
N CYS A 159 -5.68 3.67 -3.91
CA CYS A 159 -6.67 2.95 -3.12
C CYS A 159 -7.09 3.72 -1.88
N PHE A 160 -6.17 4.47 -1.26
CA PHE A 160 -6.51 5.37 -0.15
C PHE A 160 -7.57 6.40 -0.56
N MET A 161 -7.36 7.10 -1.69
CA MET A 161 -8.32 8.03 -2.26
C MET A 161 -9.68 7.39 -2.54
N LEU A 162 -9.69 6.18 -3.12
CA LEU A 162 -10.95 5.48 -3.41
C LEU A 162 -11.64 4.99 -2.14
N SER A 163 -10.88 4.46 -1.19
CA SER A 163 -11.40 3.96 0.08
C SER A 163 -11.99 5.06 0.95
N SER A 164 -11.47 6.28 0.88
CA SER A 164 -11.98 7.42 1.64
C SER A 164 -13.42 7.80 1.30
N ARG A 165 -13.95 7.31 0.18
CA ARG A 165 -15.34 7.61 -0.25
C ARG A 165 -16.39 6.71 0.38
N GLY A 166 -15.99 5.62 1.03
CA GLY A 166 -16.92 4.67 1.64
C GLY A 166 -17.73 3.85 0.64
N PHE A 167 -18.91 3.45 1.06
CA PHE A 167 -19.84 2.61 0.27
C PHE A 167 -20.65 3.44 -0.75
N VAL A 168 -19.98 3.98 -1.76
CA VAL A 168 -20.60 4.85 -2.76
C VAL A 168 -20.63 4.26 -4.17
N TYR A 169 -19.80 3.25 -4.41
CA TYR A 169 -19.58 2.72 -5.75
C TYR A 169 -20.74 1.84 -6.22
N ARG A 170 -21.12 2.00 -7.47
CA ARG A 170 -22.16 1.20 -8.14
C ARG A 170 -21.66 0.52 -9.40
N SER A 171 -20.52 0.93 -9.90
CA SER A 171 -19.92 0.40 -11.11
C SER A 171 -18.43 0.58 -11.09
N GLU A 172 -17.75 -0.22 -11.89
CA GLU A 172 -16.33 -0.15 -12.14
C GLU A 172 -15.85 1.25 -12.55
N GLN A 173 -16.63 1.95 -13.39
CA GLN A 173 -16.29 3.31 -13.86
C GLN A 173 -16.21 4.31 -12.70
N THR A 174 -17.06 4.15 -11.69
CA THR A 174 -17.06 5.02 -10.50
C THR A 174 -16.01 4.62 -9.47
N ALA A 175 -15.68 3.35 -9.36
CA ALA A 175 -14.67 2.81 -8.46
C ALA A 175 -13.23 2.86 -9.01
N GLY A 176 -13.03 3.49 -10.18
CA GLY A 176 -11.73 3.73 -10.74
C GLY A 176 -11.31 2.80 -11.87
N HIS A 177 -12.20 2.38 -12.75
CA HIS A 177 -12.02 1.42 -13.86
C HIS A 177 -11.31 0.10 -13.48
N ALA A 178 -11.69 -1.01 -14.07
CA ALA A 178 -11.11 -2.35 -13.83
C ALA A 178 -9.59 -2.42 -14.02
N HIS A 179 -9.03 -1.49 -14.77
CA HIS A 179 -7.59 -1.36 -14.97
C HIS A 179 -6.86 -0.66 -13.81
N ALA A 180 -7.56 -0.27 -12.76
CA ALA A 180 -7.01 0.43 -11.60
C ALA A 180 -6.64 -0.50 -10.43
N TYR A 181 -6.91 -1.81 -10.56
CA TYR A 181 -6.31 -2.79 -9.66
C TYR A 181 -4.90 -3.08 -10.18
N HIS A 182 -3.88 -2.74 -9.40
CA HIS A 182 -2.52 -3.16 -9.70
C HIS A 182 -2.17 -4.45 -8.94
N GLU A 183 -1.16 -5.15 -9.41
CA GLU A 183 -0.77 -6.47 -8.91
C GLU A 183 -0.60 -6.56 -7.40
N ASN A 184 -0.09 -5.50 -6.79
CA ASN A 184 0.17 -5.41 -5.35
C ASN A 184 -0.92 -4.62 -4.60
N CYS A 185 -2.12 -4.49 -5.18
CA CYS A 185 -3.24 -3.84 -4.51
C CYS A 185 -3.72 -4.72 -3.36
N ASP A 186 -3.77 -4.14 -2.17
CA ASP A 186 -4.23 -4.82 -0.96
C ASP A 186 -5.69 -4.53 -0.61
N CYS A 187 -6.37 -3.65 -1.36
CA CYS A 187 -7.78 -3.39 -1.13
C CYS A 187 -8.66 -4.53 -1.66
N VAL A 188 -9.76 -4.74 -0.98
CA VAL A 188 -10.82 -5.69 -1.37
C VAL A 188 -12.12 -4.95 -1.60
N ILE A 189 -13.01 -5.54 -2.42
CA ILE A 189 -14.35 -5.02 -2.62
C ILE A 189 -15.26 -5.65 -1.57
N VAL A 190 -16.04 -4.80 -0.90
CA VAL A 190 -16.99 -5.21 0.13
C VAL A 190 -18.35 -4.62 -0.19
N PRO A 191 -19.44 -5.42 -0.26
CA PRO A 191 -20.79 -4.93 -0.46
C PRO A 191 -21.24 -4.11 0.75
N GLY A 192 -21.99 -3.03 0.49
CA GLY A 192 -22.51 -2.14 1.52
C GLY A 192 -24.04 -2.23 1.61
N PHE A 193 -24.54 -2.58 2.76
CA PHE A 193 -25.97 -2.63 3.04
C PHE A 193 -26.42 -1.30 3.65
N LYS A 194 -27.40 -0.66 3.07
CA LYS A 194 -27.86 0.74 3.32
C LYS A 194 -28.21 1.10 4.78
N VAL A 195 -28.17 0.15 5.69
CA VAL A 195 -28.76 0.28 7.03
C VAL A 195 -27.80 0.73 8.10
N LEU A 196 -26.49 0.66 7.85
CA LEU A 196 -25.48 0.96 8.87
C LEU A 196 -24.37 1.90 8.37
N PRO A 197 -23.82 2.76 9.24
CA PRO A 197 -22.59 3.48 8.97
C PRO A 197 -21.42 2.53 8.60
N ALA A 198 -20.48 3.04 7.81
CA ALA A 198 -19.38 2.24 7.27
C ALA A 198 -18.51 1.55 8.36
N ASP A 199 -18.23 2.26 9.44
CA ASP A 199 -17.49 1.78 10.61
C ASP A 199 -18.20 0.62 11.34
N ARG A 200 -19.53 0.54 11.19
CA ARG A 200 -20.33 -0.54 11.75
C ARG A 200 -20.46 -1.75 10.82
N GLN A 201 -20.13 -1.60 9.54
CA GLN A 201 -20.17 -2.70 8.59
C GLN A 201 -18.85 -3.45 8.57
N VAL A 202 -17.73 -2.72 8.61
CA VAL A 202 -16.38 -3.28 8.56
C VAL A 202 -15.57 -2.75 9.74
N GLU A 203 -14.99 -3.66 10.50
CA GLU A 203 -14.13 -3.33 11.63
C GLU A 203 -12.89 -2.55 11.19
N GLY A 204 -12.65 -1.39 11.82
CA GLY A 204 -11.48 -0.55 11.56
C GLY A 204 -11.54 0.22 10.24
N TYR A 205 -12.64 0.18 9.50
CA TYR A 205 -12.81 0.96 8.29
C TYR A 205 -13.56 2.26 8.56
N GLU A 206 -12.81 3.36 8.54
CA GLU A 206 -13.30 4.71 8.85
C GLU A 206 -13.11 5.65 7.64
N PRO A 207 -13.98 5.54 6.61
CA PRO A 207 -13.82 6.30 5.38
C PRO A 207 -13.89 7.82 5.60
N GLU A 208 -14.64 8.31 6.60
CA GLU A 208 -14.71 9.74 6.93
C GLU A 208 -13.35 10.27 7.38
N GLY A 209 -12.69 9.59 8.31
CA GLY A 209 -11.33 9.95 8.74
C GLY A 209 -10.30 9.83 7.62
N MET A 210 -10.48 8.89 6.69
CA MET A 210 -9.65 8.81 5.49
C MET A 210 -9.94 9.97 4.53
N LEU A 211 -11.20 10.42 4.42
CA LEU A 211 -11.58 11.54 3.57
C LEU A 211 -11.00 12.86 4.08
N ASP A 212 -11.04 13.08 5.39
CA ASP A 212 -10.44 14.26 6.01
C ASP A 212 -8.93 14.33 5.68
N ARG A 213 -8.24 13.21 5.81
CA ARG A 213 -6.81 13.13 5.47
C ARG A 213 -6.54 13.32 3.97
N TRP A 214 -7.43 12.80 3.13
CA TRP A 214 -7.36 13.05 1.70
C TRP A 214 -7.47 14.54 1.38
N HIS A 215 -8.43 15.24 2.02
CA HIS A 215 -8.60 16.68 1.87
C HIS A 215 -7.39 17.47 2.38
N GLU A 216 -6.76 17.05 3.49
CA GLU A 216 -5.50 17.63 3.95
C GLU A 216 -4.38 17.46 2.91
N CYS A 217 -4.28 16.29 2.28
CA CYS A 217 -3.31 16.07 1.20
C CYS A 217 -3.61 16.95 -0.02
N GLN A 218 -4.88 17.14 -0.37
CA GLN A 218 -5.25 18.05 -1.45
C GLN A 218 -4.87 19.49 -1.12
N ALA A 219 -5.15 19.95 0.09
CA ALA A 219 -4.81 21.31 0.54
C ALA A 219 -3.29 21.55 0.56
N THR A 220 -2.50 20.52 0.93
CA THR A 220 -1.03 20.62 0.94
C THR A 220 -0.44 20.58 -0.48
N ALA A 221 -1.09 19.90 -1.42
CA ALA A 221 -0.65 19.83 -2.82
C ALA A 221 -0.67 21.18 -3.54
N GLY A 222 -1.43 22.15 -3.03
CA GLY A 222 -1.52 23.52 -3.51
C GLY A 222 -2.95 24.07 -3.45
N SER A 223 -3.09 25.40 -3.46
CA SER A 223 -4.41 26.01 -3.62
C SER A 223 -4.96 25.75 -5.03
N ASP A 224 -6.28 25.86 -5.21
CA ASP A 224 -6.89 25.65 -6.55
C ASP A 224 -6.35 26.65 -7.58
N SER A 225 -6.05 27.89 -7.16
CA SER A 225 -5.39 28.89 -8.03
C SER A 225 -4.00 28.45 -8.44
N ASP A 226 -3.14 28.02 -7.50
CA ASP A 226 -1.77 27.64 -7.80
C ASP A 226 -1.72 26.41 -8.71
N LEU A 227 -2.57 25.43 -8.44
CA LEU A 227 -2.69 24.21 -9.25
C LEU A 227 -3.22 24.52 -10.66
N ARG A 228 -4.12 25.50 -10.80
CA ARG A 228 -4.63 25.93 -12.09
C ARG A 228 -3.56 26.69 -12.88
N ASP A 229 -2.84 27.59 -12.25
CA ASP A 229 -1.74 28.32 -12.87
C ASP A 229 -0.64 27.37 -13.33
N GLU A 230 -0.29 26.37 -12.49
CA GLU A 230 0.66 25.33 -12.85
C GLU A 230 0.13 24.50 -14.05
N TRP A 231 -1.15 24.10 -14.04
CA TRP A 231 -1.76 23.38 -15.15
C TRP A 231 -1.73 24.18 -16.45
N GLU A 232 -2.05 25.47 -16.39
CA GLU A 232 -2.06 26.35 -17.56
C GLU A 232 -0.66 26.59 -18.12
N SER A 233 0.37 26.54 -17.27
CA SER A 233 1.78 26.63 -17.67
C SER A 233 2.31 25.39 -18.40
N LEU A 234 1.66 24.22 -18.23
CA LEU A 234 2.07 22.98 -18.88
C LEU A 234 1.88 23.05 -20.40
N SER A 235 2.81 22.44 -21.15
CA SER A 235 2.65 22.25 -22.57
C SER A 235 1.42 21.36 -22.88
N LYS A 236 0.87 21.51 -24.10
CA LYS A 236 -0.23 20.65 -24.57
C LYS A 236 0.13 19.16 -24.50
N GLN A 237 1.41 18.83 -24.75
CA GLN A 237 1.91 17.46 -24.69
C GLN A 237 1.95 16.94 -23.24
N ASP A 238 2.35 17.77 -22.28
CA ASP A 238 2.39 17.37 -20.87
C ASP A 238 0.99 17.21 -20.29
N ARG A 239 0.05 18.10 -20.61
CA ARG A 239 -1.36 17.94 -20.26
C ARG A 239 -1.95 16.64 -20.83
N ALA A 240 -1.57 16.26 -22.04
CA ALA A 240 -2.05 15.03 -22.69
C ALA A 240 -1.54 13.75 -22.03
N ARG A 241 -0.48 13.81 -21.20
CA ARG A 241 -0.02 12.66 -20.38
C ARG A 241 -1.04 12.27 -19.30
N HIS A 242 -1.88 13.21 -18.88
CA HIS A 242 -2.97 12.92 -17.95
C HIS A 242 -4.14 12.34 -18.73
N LYS A 243 -4.54 11.09 -18.42
CA LYS A 243 -5.65 10.41 -19.09
C LYS A 243 -6.96 11.19 -18.89
N GLY A 244 -7.80 11.23 -19.89
CA GLY A 244 -9.12 11.88 -19.84
C GLY A 244 -9.61 12.32 -21.21
N ASP A 245 -10.92 12.31 -21.40
CA ASP A 245 -11.56 12.61 -22.67
C ASP A 245 -11.61 14.12 -22.95
N ASN A 246 -11.53 14.92 -21.90
CA ASN A 246 -11.54 16.38 -21.99
C ASN A 246 -10.55 17.03 -21.02
N ASP A 247 -10.32 18.33 -21.18
CA ASP A 247 -9.33 19.06 -20.38
C ASP A 247 -9.68 19.14 -18.89
N ALA A 248 -10.98 19.25 -18.55
CA ALA A 248 -11.43 19.28 -17.16
C ALA A 248 -11.16 17.95 -16.44
N GLU A 249 -11.32 16.82 -17.13
CA GLU A 249 -11.00 15.51 -16.59
C GLU A 249 -9.50 15.32 -16.40
N ARG A 250 -8.70 15.76 -17.37
CA ARG A 250 -7.24 15.73 -17.29
C ARG A 250 -6.72 16.59 -16.14
N TYR A 251 -7.28 17.80 -15.97
CA TYR A 251 -6.98 18.67 -14.84
C TYR A 251 -7.30 18.01 -13.51
N ARG A 252 -8.48 17.44 -13.36
CA ARG A 252 -8.85 16.71 -12.14
C ARG A 252 -7.87 15.57 -11.83
N ARG A 253 -7.40 14.83 -12.84
CA ARG A 253 -6.40 13.77 -12.66
C ARG A 253 -5.04 14.33 -12.27
N PHE A 254 -4.65 15.48 -12.81
CA PHE A 254 -3.45 16.19 -12.40
C PHE A 254 -3.49 16.57 -10.92
N VAL A 255 -4.59 17.18 -10.46
CA VAL A 255 -4.79 17.55 -9.05
C VAL A 255 -4.74 16.33 -8.14
N ASN A 256 -5.45 15.27 -8.51
CA ASN A 256 -5.42 14.02 -7.74
C ASN A 256 -4.02 13.39 -7.69
N ALA A 257 -3.24 13.45 -8.78
CA ALA A 257 -1.88 12.94 -8.79
C ALA A 257 -0.96 13.71 -7.83
N LYS A 258 -1.16 15.02 -7.68
CA LYS A 258 -0.45 15.84 -6.70
C LYS A 258 -0.80 15.42 -5.27
N ALA A 259 -2.09 15.31 -4.94
CA ALA A 259 -2.56 14.87 -3.63
C ALA A 259 -2.10 13.43 -3.30
N MET A 260 -2.06 12.52 -4.28
CA MET A 260 -1.53 11.16 -4.09
C MET A 260 -0.05 11.16 -3.69
N ARG A 261 0.76 12.06 -4.25
CA ARG A 261 2.17 12.20 -3.82
C ARG A 261 2.27 12.64 -2.36
N GLU A 262 1.37 13.53 -1.91
CA GLU A 262 1.30 13.92 -0.50
C GLU A 262 0.91 12.74 0.39
N VAL A 263 -0.05 11.91 -0.02
CA VAL A 263 -0.41 10.66 0.69
C VAL A 263 0.82 9.76 0.82
N GLU A 264 1.56 9.54 -0.26
CA GLU A 264 2.76 8.70 -0.27
C GLU A 264 3.88 9.25 0.62
N THR A 265 4.01 10.59 0.68
CA THR A 265 5.03 11.25 1.50
C THR A 265 4.72 11.14 2.99
N ARG A 266 3.45 11.27 3.38
CA ARG A 266 2.98 11.28 4.77
C ARG A 266 2.64 9.91 5.31
N ASP A 267 2.37 8.97 4.41
CA ASP A 267 2.10 7.56 4.68
C ASP A 267 1.04 7.28 5.76
N TRP A 268 -0.13 7.85 5.56
CA TRP A 268 -1.30 7.59 6.40
C TRP A 268 -2.05 6.29 6.05
N ARG A 269 -1.58 5.57 5.06
CA ARG A 269 -2.25 4.41 4.44
C ARG A 269 -2.55 3.27 5.40
N TRP A 270 -1.78 3.18 6.48
CA TRP A 270 -1.96 2.16 7.50
C TRP A 270 -2.88 2.58 8.66
N LEU A 271 -3.27 3.87 8.76
CA LEU A 271 -4.04 4.40 9.88
C LEU A 271 -5.49 3.92 9.91
N TYR A 272 -6.02 3.44 8.77
CA TYR A 272 -7.35 2.86 8.74
C TYR A 272 -7.46 1.56 9.55
N THR A 273 -6.35 0.92 9.88
CA THR A 273 -6.33 -0.34 10.62
C THR A 273 -6.70 -0.20 12.10
N GLY A 274 -7.10 1.02 12.53
CA GLY A 274 -7.71 1.36 13.81
C GLY A 274 -6.91 0.96 15.04
N ASP A 275 -6.94 -0.27 15.36
CA ASP A 275 -6.13 -0.91 16.38
C ASP A 275 -5.07 -1.76 15.71
N ALA A 276 -3.96 -1.16 15.26
CA ALA A 276 -2.80 -1.97 14.93
C ALA A 276 -2.27 -2.54 16.25
N PRO A 277 -2.69 -3.71 16.67
CA PRO A 277 -2.13 -4.31 17.85
C PRO A 277 -0.77 -4.76 17.41
N HIS A 278 0.25 -4.12 17.81
CA HIS A 278 1.55 -4.71 17.61
C HIS A 278 2.34 -4.05 16.49
N TYR A 279 3.64 -3.90 16.70
CA TYR A 279 4.50 -3.41 15.65
C TYR A 279 4.21 -4.21 14.37
N SER A 280 3.96 -3.51 13.30
CA SER A 280 3.87 -4.07 11.98
C SER A 280 5.14 -3.72 11.22
N ALA A 281 5.44 -4.47 10.18
CA ALA A 281 6.60 -4.22 9.35
C ALA A 281 6.21 -4.36 7.88
N GLU A 282 6.73 -3.47 7.03
CA GLU A 282 6.62 -3.62 5.58
C GLU A 282 7.23 -4.96 5.13
N SER A 283 6.73 -5.51 4.03
CA SER A 283 7.35 -6.68 3.41
C SER A 283 8.78 -6.33 2.98
N GLY A 284 9.76 -7.02 3.59
CA GLY A 284 11.18 -6.75 3.38
C GLY A 284 11.79 -5.71 4.31
N ALA A 285 11.06 -5.25 5.34
CA ALA A 285 11.66 -4.58 6.48
C ALA A 285 12.34 -5.61 7.38
N HIS A 286 13.54 -5.32 7.82
CA HIS A 286 14.34 -6.20 8.68
C HIS A 286 14.80 -5.43 9.92
N PRO A 287 13.87 -5.07 10.86
CA PRO A 287 14.27 -4.44 12.10
C PRO A 287 15.18 -5.39 12.90
N ASP A 288 16.24 -4.84 13.47
CA ASP A 288 17.12 -5.61 14.35
C ASP A 288 16.42 -5.93 15.70
N GLU A 289 17.11 -6.67 16.58
CA GLU A 289 16.54 -7.08 17.88
C GLU A 289 16.24 -5.87 18.78
N TYR A 290 17.08 -4.83 18.73
CA TYR A 290 16.93 -3.62 19.56
C TYR A 290 15.80 -2.72 19.01
N GLU A 291 15.67 -2.65 17.71
CA GLU A 291 14.55 -1.95 17.06
C GLU A 291 13.23 -2.63 17.40
N ARG A 292 13.16 -3.96 17.34
CA ARG A 292 11.98 -4.73 17.75
C ARG A 292 11.63 -4.53 19.21
N GLU A 293 12.63 -4.55 20.10
CA GLU A 293 12.40 -4.33 21.53
C GLU A 293 11.93 -2.90 21.81
N CYS A 294 12.55 -1.89 21.23
CA CYS A 294 12.09 -0.51 21.30
C CYS A 294 10.65 -0.37 20.77
N GLY A 295 10.34 -1.00 19.65
CA GLY A 295 8.99 -1.05 19.08
C GLY A 295 7.97 -1.73 19.98
N ARG A 296 8.37 -2.80 20.72
CA ARG A 296 7.53 -3.45 21.72
C ARG A 296 7.20 -2.51 22.89
N ILE A 297 8.21 -1.84 23.44
CA ILE A 297 8.04 -0.89 24.54
C ILE A 297 7.13 0.27 24.13
N LEU A 298 7.38 0.86 22.98
CA LEU A 298 6.55 1.93 22.43
C LEU A 298 5.09 1.52 22.30
N ARG A 299 4.84 0.33 21.78
CA ARG A 299 3.50 -0.20 21.60
C ARG A 299 2.78 -0.40 22.94
N GLU A 300 3.43 -1.02 23.91
CA GLU A 300 2.85 -1.27 25.26
C GLU A 300 2.46 0.04 25.94
N ASN A 301 3.06 1.14 25.53
CA ASN A 301 2.76 2.49 26.00
C ASN A 301 1.88 3.32 25.04
N GLY A 302 1.17 2.66 24.11
CA GLY A 302 0.18 3.30 23.24
C GLY A 302 0.75 4.03 22.01
N PHE A 303 2.02 3.74 21.63
CA PHE A 303 2.66 4.23 20.41
C PHE A 303 2.75 3.09 19.38
N PRO A 304 1.77 2.90 18.51
CA PRO A 304 1.84 1.87 17.49
C PRO A 304 2.98 2.17 16.51
N VAL A 305 3.91 1.24 16.37
CA VAL A 305 5.09 1.35 15.50
C VAL A 305 4.91 0.49 14.26
N HIS A 306 5.18 1.07 13.10
CA HIS A 306 5.26 0.37 11.82
C HIS A 306 6.67 0.51 11.25
N PHE A 307 7.39 -0.61 11.14
CA PHE A 307 8.74 -0.63 10.56
C PHE A 307 8.71 -0.60 9.05
N ARG A 308 9.57 0.22 8.47
CA ARG A 308 9.69 0.41 7.03
C ARG A 308 10.80 -0.44 6.44
N LYS A 309 10.64 -0.78 5.17
CA LYS A 309 11.74 -1.26 4.36
C LYS A 309 12.69 -0.10 4.08
N THR A 310 13.90 -0.17 4.65
CA THR A 310 14.95 0.79 4.32
C THR A 310 15.41 0.58 2.88
N MET A 311 15.30 1.60 2.04
CA MET A 311 15.82 1.54 0.68
C MET A 311 17.35 1.63 0.73
N GLY A 312 18.00 0.52 0.46
CA GLY A 312 19.45 0.47 0.23
C GLY A 312 19.84 1.37 -0.93
N SER A 313 21.09 1.87 -0.91
CA SER A 313 21.64 2.77 -1.94
C SER A 313 21.51 2.14 -3.34
N GLN A 314 20.58 2.63 -4.15
CA GLN A 314 20.57 2.32 -5.57
C GLN A 314 21.77 3.01 -6.25
N LYS A 315 22.54 2.25 -7.03
CA LYS A 315 23.60 2.80 -7.89
C LYS A 315 22.96 3.77 -8.89
N GLY A 316 23.32 5.05 -8.81
CA GLY A 316 23.06 6.03 -9.87
C GLY A 316 21.90 7.01 -9.67
N GLY A 317 21.30 7.14 -8.50
CA GLY A 317 20.24 8.12 -8.22
C GLY A 317 20.35 8.75 -6.84
N TYR A 318 19.70 9.87 -6.62
CA TYR A 318 19.64 10.57 -5.34
C TYR A 318 19.34 9.60 -4.20
N LYS A 319 20.27 9.49 -3.25
CA LYS A 319 20.10 8.70 -2.02
C LYS A 319 19.06 9.39 -1.14
N ARG A 320 17.80 9.07 -1.35
CA ARG A 320 16.76 9.48 -0.40
C ARG A 320 16.88 8.54 0.80
N ARG A 321 17.35 9.05 1.91
CA ARG A 321 17.31 8.33 3.18
C ARG A 321 15.85 8.29 3.63
N THR A 322 15.35 7.11 3.96
CA THR A 322 14.01 6.94 4.51
C THR A 322 14.10 6.73 6.01
N SER A 323 13.13 7.23 6.76
CA SER A 323 12.97 6.92 8.18
C SER A 323 12.77 5.43 8.41
N ASP A 324 13.15 4.94 9.58
CA ASP A 324 13.06 3.50 9.91
C ASP A 324 11.64 3.08 10.27
N THR A 325 10.82 4.00 10.77
CA THR A 325 9.49 3.67 11.30
C THR A 325 8.46 4.76 11.05
N PHE A 326 7.17 4.37 11.21
CA PHE A 326 6.05 5.29 11.39
C PHE A 326 5.41 5.10 12.76
N ILE A 327 5.00 6.21 13.38
CA ILE A 327 4.09 6.22 14.53
C ILE A 327 2.90 7.10 14.20
N LYS A 328 1.70 6.53 14.17
CA LYS A 328 0.47 7.24 13.81
C LYS A 328 0.54 8.01 12.48
N GLY A 329 1.26 7.44 11.49
CA GLY A 329 1.43 8.04 10.17
C GLY A 329 2.58 9.03 10.02
N ASP A 330 3.16 9.44 11.12
CA ASP A 330 4.31 10.33 11.10
C ASP A 330 5.61 9.52 10.95
N PRO A 331 6.53 9.92 10.07
CA PRO A 331 7.82 9.25 9.94
C PRO A 331 8.72 9.54 11.14
N TRP A 332 9.34 8.49 11.66
CA TRP A 332 10.29 8.56 12.78
C TRP A 332 11.54 7.78 12.45
N GLU A 333 12.68 8.41 12.67
CA GLU A 333 13.96 7.72 12.63
C GLU A 333 14.23 7.07 13.99
N MET A 334 14.67 5.81 14.03
CA MET A 334 14.93 5.10 15.27
C MET A 334 16.43 4.88 15.48
N LYS A 335 16.90 5.13 16.69
CA LYS A 335 18.29 4.95 17.09
C LYS A 335 18.38 4.24 18.44
N ASN A 336 19.13 3.14 18.46
CA ASN A 336 19.39 2.33 19.65
C ASN A 336 20.89 2.32 19.96
N PRO A 337 21.44 3.40 20.53
CA PRO A 337 22.87 3.49 20.82
C PRO A 337 23.33 2.52 21.91
N ALA A 338 24.56 2.03 21.77
CA ALA A 338 25.24 1.26 22.82
C ALA A 338 26.13 2.12 23.73
N GLY A 339 26.34 3.39 23.38
CA GLY A 339 27.23 4.27 24.12
C GLY A 339 26.58 4.83 25.40
N ASN A 340 27.40 5.11 26.43
CA ASN A 340 26.96 5.59 27.73
C ASN A 340 27.50 7.00 28.07
N THR A 341 28.10 7.70 27.08
CA THR A 341 28.73 9.00 27.30
C THR A 341 27.77 10.17 27.01
N ASP A 342 28.13 11.35 27.47
CA ASP A 342 27.48 12.64 27.16
C ASP A 342 27.37 12.95 25.65
N LYS A 343 28.23 12.33 24.83
CA LYS A 343 28.24 12.49 23.37
C LYS A 343 27.28 11.54 22.66
N THR A 344 26.72 10.55 23.39
CA THR A 344 25.90 9.47 22.79
C THR A 344 24.69 10.02 22.04
N VAL A 345 23.85 10.82 22.70
CA VAL A 345 22.65 11.44 22.11
C VAL A 345 23.03 12.34 20.93
N LYS A 346 24.00 13.24 21.13
CA LYS A 346 24.50 14.14 20.08
C LYS A 346 24.95 13.38 18.81
N ASN A 347 25.65 12.28 18.98
CA ASN A 347 26.13 11.47 17.86
C ASN A 347 24.97 10.79 17.10
N GLN A 348 23.91 10.38 17.80
CA GLN A 348 22.72 9.82 17.13
C GLN A 348 21.94 10.89 16.38
N MET A 349 21.71 12.06 16.97
CA MET A 349 21.08 13.20 16.30
C MET A 349 21.85 13.61 15.05
N LYS A 350 23.20 13.68 15.13
CA LYS A 350 24.05 13.95 13.96
C LYS A 350 23.90 12.91 12.85
N LYS A 351 23.75 11.62 13.20
CA LYS A 351 23.52 10.54 12.21
C LYS A 351 22.14 10.66 11.56
N ALA A 352 21.11 11.04 12.32
CA ALA A 352 19.76 11.20 11.83
C ALA A 352 19.61 12.37 10.82
N VAL A 353 20.24 13.51 11.12
CA VAL A 353 20.28 14.69 10.25
C VAL A 353 21.11 14.45 8.98
N GLY A 354 22.17 13.65 9.05
CA GLY A 354 23.07 13.40 7.93
C GLY A 354 24.18 14.44 7.80
N LYS A 355 24.89 14.42 6.66
CA LYS A 355 26.07 15.27 6.43
C LYS A 355 25.75 16.56 5.66
N GLU A 356 24.68 16.57 4.91
CA GLU A 356 24.30 17.66 4.01
C GLU A 356 22.93 18.22 4.42
N ALA A 357 22.71 19.51 4.22
CA ALA A 357 21.41 20.13 4.48
C ALA A 357 20.31 19.46 3.64
N GLY A 358 19.15 19.19 4.26
CA GLY A 358 18.03 18.52 3.61
C GLY A 358 18.16 16.99 3.46
N THR A 359 19.18 16.36 4.08
CA THR A 359 19.37 14.90 4.07
C THR A 359 18.88 14.22 5.35
N ALA A 360 18.17 14.92 6.21
CA ALA A 360 17.54 14.36 7.39
C ALA A 360 16.57 13.23 7.00
N GLN A 361 16.63 12.11 7.71
CA GLN A 361 15.76 10.95 7.47
C GLN A 361 14.33 11.23 7.93
N SER A 362 14.18 12.03 8.99
CA SER A 362 12.94 12.53 9.55
C SER A 362 13.22 13.76 10.41
N ASP A 363 12.23 14.62 10.59
CA ASP A 363 12.25 15.69 11.60
C ASP A 363 11.89 15.18 13.01
N ARG A 364 11.59 13.88 13.13
CA ARG A 364 11.25 13.19 14.38
C ARG A 364 12.17 12.02 14.63
N LEU A 365 12.66 11.91 15.86
CA LEU A 365 13.67 10.94 16.24
C LEU A 365 13.24 10.15 17.47
N ILE A 366 13.41 8.84 17.43
CA ILE A 366 13.32 7.94 18.58
C ILE A 366 14.75 7.62 19.02
N ILE A 367 15.08 7.84 20.28
CA ILE A 367 16.35 7.38 20.87
C ILE A 367 15.99 6.50 22.06
N SER A 368 16.42 5.23 22.04
CA SER A 368 16.18 4.31 23.15
C SER A 368 17.46 3.98 23.92
N ASN A 369 17.29 3.64 25.20
CA ASN A 369 18.38 3.06 26.00
C ASN A 369 18.30 1.53 26.11
N VAL A 370 17.55 0.86 25.26
CA VAL A 370 17.43 -0.61 25.26
C VAL A 370 18.81 -1.28 25.24
N ARG A 371 19.78 -0.65 24.57
CA ARG A 371 21.16 -1.14 24.41
C ARG A 371 22.18 -0.33 25.23
N SER A 372 21.77 0.69 25.95
CA SER A 372 22.64 1.63 26.64
C SER A 372 22.30 1.68 28.14
N ASP A 373 23.32 1.88 29.00
CA ASP A 373 23.08 2.10 30.45
C ASP A 373 22.86 3.59 30.77
N ARG A 374 22.80 4.46 29.76
CA ARG A 374 22.47 5.87 29.99
C ARG A 374 21.01 6.01 30.35
N SER A 375 20.71 6.69 31.48
CA SER A 375 19.32 6.80 31.94
C SER A 375 18.49 7.71 31.01
N VAL A 376 17.17 7.51 31.06
CA VAL A 376 16.20 8.34 30.30
C VAL A 376 16.34 9.82 30.67
N GLU A 377 16.50 10.14 31.97
CA GLU A 377 16.65 11.51 32.45
C GLU A 377 17.89 12.20 31.86
N GLN A 378 19.03 11.47 31.82
CA GLN A 378 20.25 11.98 31.23
C GLN A 378 20.12 12.22 29.73
N MET A 379 19.45 11.30 29.00
CA MET A 379 19.18 11.49 27.57
C MET A 379 18.25 12.68 27.30
N VAL A 380 17.24 12.88 28.15
CA VAL A 380 16.33 14.04 28.07
C VAL A 380 17.10 15.36 28.28
N ILE A 381 17.98 15.41 29.28
CA ILE A 381 18.83 16.58 29.55
C ILE A 381 19.72 16.87 28.33
N ASP A 382 20.34 15.84 27.75
CA ASP A 382 21.18 15.98 26.56
C ASP A 382 20.41 16.57 25.38
N VAL A 383 19.18 16.04 25.09
CA VAL A 383 18.34 16.56 24.00
C VAL A 383 17.95 18.01 24.24
N LYS A 384 17.48 18.35 25.44
CA LYS A 384 17.08 19.72 25.79
C LYS A 384 18.25 20.70 25.63
N SER A 385 19.40 20.36 26.15
CA SER A 385 20.62 21.22 26.00
C SER A 385 20.99 21.40 24.51
N LEU A 386 20.91 20.36 23.69
CA LEU A 386 21.19 20.48 22.27
C LEU A 386 20.18 21.35 21.52
N PHE A 387 18.90 21.33 21.95
CA PHE A 387 17.86 22.18 21.40
C PHE A 387 18.04 23.66 21.84
N GLU A 388 18.35 23.88 23.09
CA GLU A 388 18.66 25.23 23.67
C GLU A 388 19.89 25.84 22.99
N ASP A 389 20.91 25.05 22.70
CA ASP A 389 22.08 25.47 21.93
C ASP A 389 21.79 25.77 20.43
N GLY A 390 20.55 25.63 19.97
CA GLY A 390 20.16 25.88 18.59
C GLY A 390 20.70 24.79 17.61
N ARG A 391 21.12 23.61 18.08
CA ARG A 391 21.67 22.55 17.26
C ARG A 391 20.57 21.65 16.70
N PHE A 392 20.85 21.02 15.56
CA PHE A 392 19.95 20.05 14.88
C PHE A 392 18.55 20.65 14.62
N VAL A 393 18.53 21.81 13.99
CA VAL A 393 17.28 22.55 13.67
C VAL A 393 16.30 21.76 12.81
N GLU A 394 16.80 20.73 12.11
CA GLU A 394 16.02 19.81 11.29
C GLU A 394 15.18 18.84 12.14
N ILE A 395 15.49 18.69 13.44
CA ILE A 395 14.75 17.80 14.35
C ILE A 395 13.80 18.66 15.18
N SER A 396 12.50 18.42 15.00
CA SER A 396 11.42 19.11 15.72
C SER A 396 11.06 18.42 17.03
N GLU A 397 11.27 17.08 17.10
CA GLU A 397 10.77 16.26 18.18
C GLU A 397 11.63 15.01 18.40
N VAL A 398 11.83 14.65 19.67
CA VAL A 398 12.52 13.43 20.07
C VAL A 398 11.68 12.64 21.10
N LEU A 399 11.45 11.36 20.87
CA LEU A 399 10.98 10.41 21.86
C LEU A 399 12.17 9.70 22.49
N ILE A 400 12.35 9.82 23.78
CA ILE A 400 13.31 9.03 24.55
C ILE A 400 12.56 7.82 25.11
N VAL A 401 13.05 6.62 24.81
CA VAL A 401 12.42 5.35 25.19
C VAL A 401 13.33 4.59 26.13
N GLY A 402 12.86 4.39 27.34
CA GLY A 402 13.53 3.62 28.39
C GLY A 402 13.26 2.11 28.26
N ARG A 403 14.27 1.29 28.56
CA ARG A 403 14.13 -0.18 28.62
C ARG A 403 13.06 -0.64 29.62
N ASP A 404 12.81 0.18 30.64
CA ASP A 404 11.84 -0.09 31.70
C ASP A 404 10.43 0.41 31.38
N GLY A 405 10.21 0.92 30.16
CA GLY A 405 8.92 1.40 29.68
C GLY A 405 8.70 2.90 29.80
N ASP A 406 9.64 3.65 30.35
CA ASP A 406 9.56 5.10 30.42
C ASP A 406 9.68 5.73 29.02
N ILE A 407 8.71 6.59 28.68
CA ILE A 407 8.73 7.32 27.41
C ILE A 407 8.59 8.82 27.70
N VAL A 408 9.58 9.55 27.28
CA VAL A 408 9.60 11.03 27.43
C VAL A 408 9.66 11.70 26.07
N ARG A 409 8.74 12.60 25.84
CA ARG A 409 8.63 13.39 24.63
C ARG A 409 9.29 14.74 24.81
N VAL A 410 10.28 15.06 24.01
CA VAL A 410 10.97 16.36 24.01
C VAL A 410 10.69 17.05 22.68
N LYS A 411 10.07 18.22 22.74
CA LYS A 411 9.84 19.09 21.58
C LYS A 411 10.78 20.27 21.63
N ARG A 412 11.14 20.75 20.44
CA ARG A 412 11.91 21.97 20.28
C ARG A 412 11.08 23.19 20.68
#